data_b442a8aa098f1d9be1619e70b12eb972
#
_entry.id   b442a8aa098f1d9be1619e70b12eb972
#
_cell.length_a   1.000
_cell.length_b   1.000
_cell.length_c   1.000
_cell.angle_alpha   90.00
_cell.angle_beta   90.00
_cell.angle_gamma   90.00
#
_symmetry.space_group_name_H-M   'P 1'
#
loop_
_entity.id
_entity.type
_entity.pdbx_description
1 polymer ?
#
loop_
_entity_poly.entity_id
_entity_poly.type
_entity_poly.pdbx_seq_one_letter_code
_entity_poly.pdbx_strand_id
1 'polypeptide(L)'
;MLKIDELKVSYGGIEAVKGITFEVPERQIVTLIGANGAGKSTTLRTIAGLVKPAHGRIHLQGEDITGLSPDRIVSKGVTLVPEGRRVFPDLSVVENLKIGAYLRKDDLEDDLNWVYDLFPRLKERSWQAAGTLSGGEQQMLAVARALMSRPKIIMMDEPSLGLAPLVVKGIFEIIQEINKQGVTVLLIEQNANMALKVADYAYVLETGTLTLSGTGAELLTNEQVKAAYLGKKRVDRT
;
A
#
# COMPACT_ATOMS: atom_id res chain seq x y z
N MET A 1 2.76 -13.97 7.12
CA MET A 1 1.49 -13.21 7.14
C MET A 1 0.71 -13.41 5.85
N LEU A 2 1.17 -12.87 4.74
CA LEU A 2 0.57 -13.05 3.40
C LEU A 2 1.56 -13.80 2.52
N LYS A 3 1.08 -14.80 1.77
CA LYS A 3 1.87 -15.57 0.82
C LYS A 3 1.17 -15.62 -0.53
N ILE A 4 1.91 -15.35 -1.57
CA ILE A 4 1.49 -15.42 -2.96
C ILE A 4 2.28 -16.52 -3.65
N ASP A 5 1.57 -17.48 -4.25
CA ASP A 5 2.16 -18.64 -4.94
C ASP A 5 1.74 -18.65 -6.41
N GLU A 6 2.72 -18.56 -7.33
CA GLU A 6 2.56 -18.68 -8.79
C GLU A 6 1.41 -17.83 -9.37
N LEU A 7 1.24 -16.61 -8.84
CA LEU A 7 0.12 -15.74 -9.22
C LEU A 7 0.23 -15.30 -10.68
N LYS A 8 -0.79 -15.61 -11.50
CA LYS A 8 -0.95 -15.11 -12.87
C LYS A 8 -2.22 -14.29 -12.99
N VAL A 9 -2.13 -13.16 -13.65
CA VAL A 9 -3.28 -12.27 -13.90
C VAL A 9 -3.22 -11.78 -15.34
N SER A 10 -4.35 -11.90 -16.04
CA SER A 10 -4.48 -11.50 -17.44
C SER A 10 -5.69 -10.58 -17.63
N TYR A 11 -5.55 -9.61 -18.51
CA TYR A 11 -6.62 -8.75 -19.02
C TYR A 11 -6.79 -9.00 -20.51
N GLY A 12 -7.86 -9.70 -20.90
CA GLY A 12 -8.00 -10.17 -22.27
C GLY A 12 -6.85 -11.08 -22.65
N GLY A 13 -6.10 -10.75 -23.69
CA GLY A 13 -4.94 -11.55 -24.15
C GLY A 13 -3.59 -11.13 -23.52
N ILE A 14 -3.56 -10.15 -22.59
CA ILE A 14 -2.31 -9.60 -22.05
C ILE A 14 -2.10 -10.15 -20.63
N GLU A 15 -1.00 -10.88 -20.41
CA GLU A 15 -0.56 -11.28 -19.07
C GLU A 15 0.11 -10.11 -18.37
N ALA A 16 -0.58 -9.54 -17.39
CA ALA A 16 -0.06 -8.45 -16.57
C ALA A 16 0.83 -8.95 -15.42
N VAL A 17 0.57 -10.16 -14.91
CA VAL A 17 1.36 -10.85 -13.89
C VAL A 17 1.56 -12.30 -14.35
N LYS A 18 2.81 -12.77 -14.34
CA LYS A 18 3.26 -13.98 -15.08
C LYS A 18 3.79 -15.10 -14.17
N GLY A 19 3.12 -15.36 -13.04
CA GLY A 19 3.53 -16.42 -12.12
C GLY A 19 4.52 -15.90 -11.07
N ILE A 20 4.13 -14.89 -10.31
CA ILE A 20 4.96 -14.38 -9.22
C ILE A 20 4.71 -15.13 -7.93
N THR A 21 5.80 -15.37 -7.20
CA THR A 21 5.77 -15.98 -5.86
C THR A 21 6.55 -15.09 -4.90
N PHE A 22 5.89 -14.63 -3.83
CA PHE A 22 6.52 -13.83 -2.79
C PHE A 22 5.76 -13.90 -1.47
N GLU A 23 6.40 -13.44 -0.40
CA GLU A 23 5.85 -13.44 0.95
C GLU A 23 5.94 -12.06 1.59
N VAL A 24 4.95 -11.76 2.43
CA VAL A 24 4.95 -10.60 3.31
C VAL A 24 4.90 -11.12 4.74
N PRO A 25 6.03 -11.16 5.45
CA PRO A 25 6.08 -11.58 6.85
C PRO A 25 5.25 -10.66 7.76
N GLU A 26 4.85 -11.18 8.90
CA GLU A 26 4.07 -10.41 9.87
C GLU A 26 4.88 -9.27 10.47
N ARG A 27 4.26 -8.12 10.64
CA ARG A 27 4.86 -6.90 11.23
C ARG A 27 6.07 -6.35 10.46
N GLN A 28 6.18 -6.66 9.18
CA GLN A 28 7.21 -6.10 8.32
C GLN A 28 6.61 -5.12 7.31
N ILE A 29 7.45 -4.20 6.86
CA ILE A 29 7.21 -3.37 5.68
C ILE A 29 7.87 -4.08 4.50
N VAL A 30 7.06 -4.61 3.59
CA VAL A 30 7.53 -5.19 2.32
C VAL A 30 7.15 -4.26 1.18
N THR A 31 8.07 -4.02 0.26
CA THR A 31 7.78 -3.19 -0.92
C THR A 31 7.94 -3.95 -2.22
N LEU A 32 7.04 -3.65 -3.17
CA LEU A 32 7.17 -4.02 -4.59
C LEU A 32 7.57 -2.77 -5.37
N ILE A 33 8.78 -2.75 -5.90
CA ILE A 33 9.25 -1.69 -6.78
C ILE A 33 9.29 -2.16 -8.23
N GLY A 34 9.19 -1.23 -9.17
CA GLY A 34 9.22 -1.54 -10.61
C GLY A 34 8.65 -0.41 -11.44
N ALA A 35 8.89 -0.44 -12.74
CA ALA A 35 8.39 0.55 -13.68
C ALA A 35 6.85 0.56 -13.77
N ASN A 36 6.29 1.64 -14.34
CA ASN A 36 4.86 1.70 -14.65
C ASN A 36 4.49 0.57 -15.64
N GLY A 37 3.36 -0.09 -15.39
CA GLY A 37 2.94 -1.24 -16.18
C GLY A 37 3.63 -2.57 -15.82
N ALA A 38 4.52 -2.61 -14.82
CA ALA A 38 5.17 -3.85 -14.41
C ALA A 38 4.23 -4.90 -13.77
N GLY A 39 3.00 -4.54 -13.42
CA GLY A 39 2.03 -5.45 -12.80
C GLY A 39 1.79 -5.19 -11.29
N LYS A 40 2.43 -4.16 -10.70
CA LYS A 40 2.35 -3.84 -9.27
C LYS A 40 0.92 -3.66 -8.77
N SER A 41 0.19 -2.66 -9.30
CA SER A 41 -1.20 -2.37 -8.90
C SER A 41 -2.15 -3.52 -9.23
N THR A 42 -1.89 -4.27 -10.32
CA THR A 42 -2.63 -5.49 -10.65
C THR A 42 -2.49 -6.53 -9.54
N THR A 43 -1.28 -6.71 -9.02
CA THR A 43 -1.02 -7.63 -7.90
C THR A 43 -1.83 -7.22 -6.66
N LEU A 44 -1.78 -5.95 -6.23
CA LEU A 44 -2.57 -5.49 -5.07
C LEU A 44 -4.08 -5.64 -5.29
N ARG A 45 -4.56 -5.27 -6.47
CA ARG A 45 -5.99 -5.40 -6.81
C ARG A 45 -6.45 -6.85 -6.78
N THR A 46 -5.58 -7.79 -7.18
CA THR A 46 -5.87 -9.22 -7.13
C THR A 46 -5.90 -9.73 -5.68
N ILE A 47 -4.96 -9.32 -4.84
CA ILE A 47 -4.96 -9.64 -3.41
C ILE A 47 -6.21 -9.08 -2.72
N ALA A 48 -6.64 -7.87 -3.09
CA ALA A 48 -7.85 -7.22 -2.58
C ALA A 48 -9.17 -7.80 -3.14
N GLY A 49 -9.12 -8.81 -4.02
CA GLY A 49 -10.31 -9.43 -4.61
C GLY A 49 -11.00 -8.59 -5.70
N LEU A 50 -10.40 -7.48 -6.13
CA LEU A 50 -10.94 -6.61 -7.18
C LEU A 50 -10.69 -7.17 -8.59
N VAL A 51 -9.70 -8.05 -8.72
CA VAL A 51 -9.35 -8.74 -9.97
C VAL A 51 -9.20 -10.23 -9.65
N LYS A 52 -9.79 -11.09 -10.47
CA LYS A 52 -9.66 -12.54 -10.31
C LYS A 52 -8.32 -13.01 -10.90
N PRO A 53 -7.54 -13.83 -10.18
CA PRO A 53 -6.36 -14.45 -10.74
C PRO A 53 -6.74 -15.47 -11.82
N ALA A 54 -5.90 -15.56 -12.85
CA ALA A 54 -6.01 -16.65 -13.87
C ALA A 54 -5.41 -17.95 -13.33
N HIS A 55 -4.38 -17.87 -12.49
CA HIS A 55 -3.70 -18.99 -11.85
C HIS A 55 -3.05 -18.55 -10.55
N GLY A 56 -2.66 -19.53 -9.71
CA GLY A 56 -1.94 -19.29 -8.46
C GLY A 56 -2.86 -19.23 -7.25
N ARG A 57 -2.23 -19.02 -6.09
CA ARG A 57 -2.91 -18.99 -4.79
C ARG A 57 -2.45 -17.80 -3.96
N ILE A 58 -3.35 -17.30 -3.12
CA ILE A 58 -3.11 -16.23 -2.14
C ILE A 58 -3.53 -16.75 -0.78
N HIS A 59 -2.58 -16.79 0.15
CA HIS A 59 -2.83 -17.25 1.51
C HIS A 59 -2.60 -16.12 2.52
N LEU A 60 -3.53 -15.95 3.44
CA LEU A 60 -3.42 -15.05 4.57
C LEU A 60 -3.37 -15.88 5.86
N GLN A 61 -2.26 -15.83 6.60
CA GLN A 61 -2.07 -16.62 7.83
C GLN A 61 -2.37 -18.12 7.63
N GLY A 62 -2.01 -18.66 6.45
CA GLY A 62 -2.23 -20.06 6.07
C GLY A 62 -3.62 -20.36 5.49
N GLU A 63 -4.56 -19.44 5.56
CA GLU A 63 -5.90 -19.60 4.97
C GLU A 63 -5.88 -19.16 3.49
N ASP A 64 -6.44 -19.97 2.59
CA ASP A 64 -6.61 -19.60 1.17
C ASP A 64 -7.69 -18.54 1.02
N ILE A 65 -7.32 -17.36 0.54
CA ILE A 65 -8.20 -16.22 0.26
C ILE A 65 -8.37 -15.96 -1.24
N THR A 66 -7.87 -16.85 -2.09
CA THR A 66 -7.86 -16.70 -3.55
C THR A 66 -9.27 -16.49 -4.09
N GLY A 67 -9.49 -15.39 -4.80
CA GLY A 67 -10.76 -15.09 -5.47
C GLY A 67 -11.94 -14.78 -4.53
N LEU A 68 -11.71 -14.57 -3.24
CA LEU A 68 -12.74 -14.07 -2.34
C LEU A 68 -13.18 -12.66 -2.77
N SER A 69 -14.41 -12.29 -2.43
CA SER A 69 -14.93 -10.94 -2.65
C SER A 69 -14.21 -9.90 -1.76
N PRO A 70 -14.12 -8.63 -2.18
CA PRO A 70 -13.43 -7.59 -1.43
C PRO A 70 -13.90 -7.43 0.02
N ASP A 71 -15.20 -7.52 0.27
CA ASP A 71 -15.79 -7.45 1.61
C ASP A 71 -15.28 -8.57 2.52
N ARG A 72 -15.18 -9.81 1.99
CA ARG A 72 -14.61 -10.95 2.72
C ARG A 72 -13.12 -10.77 2.99
N ILE A 73 -12.38 -10.20 2.05
CA ILE A 73 -10.95 -9.92 2.22
C ILE A 73 -10.73 -8.87 3.31
N VAL A 74 -11.50 -7.78 3.29
CA VAL A 74 -11.45 -6.74 4.34
C VAL A 74 -11.84 -7.34 5.70
N SER A 75 -12.88 -8.19 5.78
CA SER A 75 -13.27 -8.84 7.04
C SER A 75 -12.20 -9.76 7.64
N LYS A 76 -11.26 -10.25 6.82
CA LYS A 76 -10.09 -11.03 7.26
C LYS A 76 -8.90 -10.15 7.69
N GLY A 77 -9.01 -8.83 7.52
CA GLY A 77 -7.99 -7.87 7.94
C GLY A 77 -7.01 -7.46 6.83
N VAL A 78 -7.38 -7.58 5.56
CA VAL A 78 -6.60 -7.07 4.43
C VAL A 78 -7.27 -5.84 3.86
N THR A 79 -6.62 -4.68 3.91
CA THR A 79 -7.18 -3.41 3.43
C THR A 79 -6.28 -2.77 2.41
N LEU A 80 -6.87 -2.20 1.36
CA LEU A 80 -6.17 -1.51 0.28
C LEU A 80 -6.41 0.00 0.34
N VAL A 81 -5.32 0.77 0.35
CA VAL A 81 -5.30 2.20 0.00
C VAL A 81 -4.97 2.30 -1.49
N PRO A 82 -5.93 2.57 -2.36
CA PRO A 82 -5.71 2.60 -3.80
C PRO A 82 -5.02 3.90 -4.22
N GLU A 83 -4.40 3.88 -5.40
CA GLU A 83 -3.90 5.06 -6.07
C GLU A 83 -5.01 6.12 -6.27
N GLY A 84 -4.64 7.39 -6.18
CA GLY A 84 -5.53 8.52 -6.47
C GLY A 84 -6.42 8.91 -5.29
N ARG A 85 -6.01 8.59 -4.05
CA ARG A 85 -6.63 9.02 -2.78
C ARG A 85 -8.03 8.44 -2.55
N ARG A 86 -8.95 8.53 -3.51
CA ARG A 86 -10.31 7.96 -3.51
C ARG A 86 -11.11 8.29 -2.24
N VAL A 87 -11.01 9.55 -1.76
CA VAL A 87 -11.88 10.06 -0.70
C VAL A 87 -13.29 10.30 -1.23
N PHE A 88 -14.29 10.34 -0.35
CA PHE A 88 -15.65 10.77 -0.66
C PHE A 88 -15.69 12.30 -0.50
N PRO A 89 -15.66 13.08 -1.59
CA PRO A 89 -15.38 14.52 -1.52
C PRO A 89 -16.49 15.32 -0.82
N ASP A 90 -17.74 14.87 -0.94
CA ASP A 90 -18.91 15.55 -0.38
C ASP A 90 -19.15 15.21 1.10
N LEU A 91 -18.46 14.18 1.60
CA LEU A 91 -18.54 13.78 2.99
C LEU A 91 -17.45 14.48 3.81
N SER A 92 -17.73 14.71 5.09
CA SER A 92 -16.75 15.22 6.03
C SER A 92 -15.61 14.23 6.26
N VAL A 93 -14.51 14.72 6.87
CA VAL A 93 -13.38 13.87 7.28
C VAL A 93 -13.86 12.73 8.19
N VAL A 94 -14.64 13.04 9.23
CA VAL A 94 -15.11 12.01 10.18
C VAL A 94 -16.05 11.00 9.52
N GLU A 95 -16.88 11.41 8.58
CA GLU A 95 -17.74 10.47 7.82
C GLU A 95 -16.90 9.57 6.91
N ASN A 96 -15.89 10.12 6.23
CA ASN A 96 -14.93 9.31 5.49
C ASN A 96 -14.26 8.25 6.37
N LEU A 97 -13.82 8.62 7.58
CA LEU A 97 -13.21 7.69 8.53
C LEU A 97 -14.19 6.57 8.92
N LYS A 98 -15.42 6.92 9.30
CA LYS A 98 -16.47 5.95 9.68
C LYS A 98 -16.79 4.95 8.57
N ILE A 99 -16.77 5.37 7.29
CA ILE A 99 -16.93 4.45 6.15
C ILE A 99 -15.84 3.37 6.14
N GLY A 100 -14.61 3.68 6.57
CA GLY A 100 -13.54 2.68 6.68
C GLY A 100 -13.86 1.51 7.61
N ALA A 101 -14.77 1.72 8.56
CA ALA A 101 -15.23 0.73 9.53
C ALA A 101 -16.58 0.08 9.17
N TYR A 102 -17.06 0.19 7.91
CA TYR A 102 -18.44 -0.19 7.52
C TYR A 102 -18.82 -1.65 7.81
N LEU A 103 -17.85 -2.57 7.89
CA LEU A 103 -18.09 -3.97 8.26
C LEU A 103 -18.17 -4.20 9.79
N ARG A 104 -17.79 -3.20 10.58
CA ARG A 104 -17.74 -3.28 12.04
C ARG A 104 -19.05 -2.82 12.65
N LYS A 105 -19.37 -3.37 13.84
CA LYS A 105 -20.57 -3.05 14.61
C LYS A 105 -20.27 -2.59 16.03
N ASP A 106 -19.00 -2.55 16.38
CA ASP A 106 -18.48 -2.10 17.67
C ASP A 106 -18.32 -0.58 17.71
N ASP A 107 -18.00 -0.05 18.88
CA ASP A 107 -17.71 1.36 19.06
C ASP A 107 -16.41 1.74 18.32
N LEU A 108 -16.41 2.91 17.69
CA LEU A 108 -15.31 3.41 16.89
C LEU A 108 -14.52 4.54 17.59
N GLU A 109 -14.87 4.89 18.83
CA GLU A 109 -14.30 6.05 19.49
C GLU A 109 -12.78 5.90 19.70
N ASP A 110 -12.34 4.74 20.19
CA ASP A 110 -10.92 4.45 20.40
C ASP A 110 -10.12 4.49 19.09
N ASP A 111 -10.70 3.94 18.00
CA ASP A 111 -10.05 3.96 16.68
C ASP A 111 -9.97 5.37 16.09
N LEU A 112 -11.02 6.17 16.27
CA LEU A 112 -11.02 7.56 15.85
C LEU A 112 -9.97 8.35 16.62
N ASN A 113 -9.86 8.16 17.93
CA ASN A 113 -8.84 8.80 18.74
C ASN A 113 -7.43 8.40 18.31
N TRP A 114 -7.19 7.10 18.12
CA TRP A 114 -5.92 6.57 17.61
C TRP A 114 -5.55 7.15 16.25
N VAL A 115 -6.49 7.16 15.31
CA VAL A 115 -6.28 7.74 13.98
C VAL A 115 -6.02 9.24 14.06
N TYR A 116 -6.71 9.96 14.94
CA TYR A 116 -6.47 11.39 15.14
C TYR A 116 -5.12 11.70 15.79
N ASP A 117 -4.59 10.81 16.62
CA ASP A 117 -3.23 10.95 17.14
C ASP A 117 -2.17 10.75 16.05
N LEU A 118 -2.40 9.83 15.11
CA LEU A 118 -1.54 9.65 13.93
C LEU A 118 -1.66 10.81 12.93
N PHE A 119 -2.85 11.40 12.82
CA PHE A 119 -3.17 12.45 11.85
C PHE A 119 -3.82 13.68 12.50
N PRO A 120 -3.07 14.47 13.29
CA PRO A 120 -3.66 15.61 14.04
C PRO A 120 -4.40 16.63 13.15
N ARG A 121 -3.92 16.83 11.91
CA ARG A 121 -4.59 17.71 10.94
C ARG A 121 -5.99 17.24 10.56
N LEU A 122 -6.24 15.95 10.52
CA LEU A 122 -7.57 15.40 10.25
C LEU A 122 -8.51 15.63 11.44
N LYS A 123 -7.98 15.60 12.68
CA LYS A 123 -8.74 15.95 13.90
C LYS A 123 -9.21 17.40 13.86
N GLU A 124 -8.30 18.32 13.58
CA GLU A 124 -8.59 19.76 13.47
C GLU A 124 -9.68 20.09 12.44
N ARG A 125 -9.80 19.22 11.40
CA ARG A 125 -10.69 19.40 10.25
C ARG A 125 -11.77 18.32 10.15
N SER A 126 -12.08 17.66 11.27
CA SER A 126 -12.98 16.50 11.29
C SER A 126 -14.36 16.75 10.67
N TRP A 127 -14.86 17.96 10.77
CA TRP A 127 -16.12 18.43 10.22
C TRP A 127 -16.06 18.90 8.76
N GLN A 128 -14.86 19.14 8.21
CA GLN A 128 -14.66 19.72 6.90
C GLN A 128 -14.93 18.69 5.79
N ALA A 129 -15.55 19.12 4.67
CA ALA A 129 -15.75 18.28 3.49
C ALA A 129 -14.41 17.86 2.90
N ALA A 130 -14.24 16.55 2.68
CA ALA A 130 -12.97 15.96 2.24
C ALA A 130 -12.47 16.48 0.90
N GLY A 131 -13.37 16.88 0.01
CA GLY A 131 -13.03 17.48 -1.29
C GLY A 131 -12.30 18.82 -1.19
N THR A 132 -12.41 19.53 -0.05
CA THR A 132 -11.77 20.83 0.17
C THR A 132 -10.39 20.74 0.84
N LEU A 133 -9.97 19.54 1.20
CA LEU A 133 -8.65 19.26 1.76
C LEU A 133 -7.56 19.37 0.67
N SER A 134 -6.35 19.74 1.08
CA SER A 134 -5.18 19.63 0.21
C SER A 134 -4.94 18.18 -0.24
N GLY A 135 -4.23 18.00 -1.35
CA GLY A 135 -3.92 16.67 -1.86
C GLY A 135 -3.19 15.76 -0.86
N GLY A 136 -2.32 16.33 -0.03
CA GLY A 136 -1.64 15.59 1.04
C GLY A 136 -2.58 15.19 2.16
N GLU A 137 -3.48 16.08 2.58
CA GLU A 137 -4.49 15.77 3.60
C GLU A 137 -5.50 14.72 3.10
N GLN A 138 -5.88 14.76 1.82
CA GLN A 138 -6.71 13.71 1.22
C GLN A 138 -6.01 12.35 1.21
N GLN A 139 -4.70 12.32 0.95
CA GLN A 139 -3.92 11.08 1.02
C GLN A 139 -3.85 10.56 2.45
N MET A 140 -3.59 11.42 3.43
CA MET A 140 -3.63 11.06 4.84
C MET A 140 -5.01 10.53 5.24
N LEU A 141 -6.11 11.15 4.77
CA LEU A 141 -7.46 10.69 5.02
C LEU A 141 -7.72 9.30 4.40
N ALA A 142 -7.21 9.02 3.21
CA ALA A 142 -7.34 7.70 2.58
C ALA A 142 -6.63 6.61 3.40
N VAL A 143 -5.42 6.87 3.91
CA VAL A 143 -4.69 5.96 4.81
C VAL A 143 -5.43 5.82 6.14
N ALA A 144 -5.82 6.91 6.76
CA ALA A 144 -6.56 6.95 8.01
C ALA A 144 -7.87 6.13 7.94
N ARG A 145 -8.62 6.31 6.86
CA ARG A 145 -9.84 5.55 6.58
C ARG A 145 -9.58 4.04 6.50
N ALA A 146 -8.48 3.63 5.86
CA ALA A 146 -8.12 2.23 5.78
C ALA A 146 -7.81 1.63 7.17
N LEU A 147 -7.19 2.40 8.06
CA LEU A 147 -6.88 1.98 9.43
C LEU A 147 -8.13 1.74 10.29
N MET A 148 -9.24 2.43 10.01
CA MET A 148 -10.51 2.24 10.72
C MET A 148 -11.09 0.83 10.61
N SER A 149 -10.64 0.02 9.64
CA SER A 149 -11.00 -1.40 9.53
C SER A 149 -10.24 -2.29 10.51
N ARG A 150 -9.29 -1.80 11.31
CA ARG A 150 -8.31 -2.54 12.13
C ARG A 150 -7.59 -3.62 11.32
N PRO A 151 -6.85 -3.23 10.26
CA PRO A 151 -6.23 -4.19 9.37
C PRO A 151 -5.08 -4.94 10.04
N LYS A 152 -4.93 -6.23 9.72
CA LYS A 152 -3.72 -7.01 10.00
C LYS A 152 -2.61 -6.67 9.01
N ILE A 153 -3.02 -6.39 7.76
CA ILE A 153 -2.14 -5.94 6.69
C ILE A 153 -2.81 -4.79 5.92
N ILE A 154 -2.09 -3.70 5.78
CA ILE A 154 -2.47 -2.58 4.93
C ILE A 154 -1.62 -2.61 3.66
N MET A 155 -2.29 -2.56 2.52
CA MET A 155 -1.66 -2.47 1.21
C MET A 155 -1.82 -1.04 0.68
N MET A 156 -0.75 -0.45 0.15
CA MET A 156 -0.77 0.92 -0.35
C MET A 156 -0.22 0.98 -1.78
N ASP A 157 -1.03 1.54 -2.67
CA ASP A 157 -0.71 1.68 -4.10
C ASP A 157 -0.26 3.12 -4.40
N GLU A 158 1.05 3.33 -4.49
CA GLU A 158 1.72 4.61 -4.78
C GLU A 158 1.24 5.78 -3.89
N PRO A 159 1.28 5.64 -2.55
CA PRO A 159 0.73 6.66 -1.65
C PRO A 159 1.44 8.01 -1.73
N SER A 160 2.66 8.09 -2.28
CA SER A 160 3.43 9.33 -2.41
C SER A 160 3.21 10.06 -3.75
N LEU A 161 2.49 9.45 -4.70
CA LEU A 161 2.38 9.97 -6.07
C LEU A 161 1.72 11.36 -6.12
N GLY A 162 2.39 12.29 -6.81
CA GLY A 162 1.88 13.65 -7.04
C GLY A 162 1.81 14.53 -5.79
N LEU A 163 2.57 14.22 -4.76
CA LEU A 163 2.63 14.99 -3.52
C LEU A 163 3.92 15.80 -3.42
N ALA A 164 3.86 16.89 -2.66
CA ALA A 164 5.02 17.73 -2.36
C ALA A 164 6.05 16.95 -1.51
N PRO A 165 7.36 17.18 -1.65
CA PRO A 165 8.41 16.42 -0.98
C PRO A 165 8.25 16.32 0.54
N LEU A 166 7.80 17.40 1.20
CA LEU A 166 7.57 17.41 2.64
C LEU A 166 6.43 16.47 3.06
N VAL A 167 5.35 16.41 2.25
CA VAL A 167 4.21 15.52 2.49
C VAL A 167 4.61 14.06 2.25
N VAL A 168 5.40 13.80 1.20
CA VAL A 168 5.97 12.47 0.94
C VAL A 168 6.72 11.96 2.17
N LYS A 169 7.62 12.77 2.74
CA LYS A 169 8.36 12.40 3.96
C LYS A 169 7.40 12.03 5.10
N GLY A 170 6.38 12.86 5.35
CA GLY A 170 5.38 12.58 6.39
C GLY A 170 4.62 11.28 6.18
N ILE A 171 4.28 10.93 4.93
CA ILE A 171 3.60 9.65 4.62
C ILE A 171 4.51 8.45 4.97
N PHE A 172 5.79 8.50 4.64
CA PHE A 172 6.71 7.42 4.98
C PHE A 172 6.95 7.30 6.50
N GLU A 173 6.98 8.42 7.23
CA GLU A 173 7.04 8.43 8.69
C GLU A 173 5.78 7.77 9.29
N ILE A 174 4.60 8.06 8.76
CA ILE A 174 3.34 7.43 9.16
C ILE A 174 3.33 5.93 8.85
N ILE A 175 3.83 5.50 7.68
CA ILE A 175 3.95 4.08 7.33
C ILE A 175 4.79 3.33 8.36
N GLN A 176 5.93 3.90 8.77
CA GLN A 176 6.78 3.31 9.81
C GLN A 176 6.07 3.27 11.16
N GLU A 177 5.33 4.34 11.51
CA GLU A 177 4.61 4.38 12.80
C GLU A 177 3.48 3.35 12.86
N ILE A 178 2.69 3.20 11.80
CA ILE A 178 1.67 2.15 11.67
C ILE A 178 2.29 0.76 11.83
N ASN A 179 3.44 0.53 11.21
CA ASN A 179 4.13 -0.76 11.30
C ASN A 179 4.68 -1.04 12.70
N LYS A 180 5.26 -0.05 13.40
CA LYS A 180 5.71 -0.19 14.80
C LYS A 180 4.57 -0.58 15.73
N GLN A 181 3.34 -0.17 15.42
CA GLN A 181 2.14 -0.54 16.17
C GLN A 181 1.61 -1.94 15.79
N GLY A 182 2.35 -2.69 14.97
CA GLY A 182 2.11 -4.09 14.69
C GLY A 182 1.35 -4.38 13.40
N VAL A 183 0.97 -3.37 12.62
CA VAL A 183 0.32 -3.57 11.31
C VAL A 183 1.37 -3.95 10.28
N THR A 184 1.12 -5.03 9.53
CA THR A 184 1.95 -5.43 8.39
C THR A 184 1.68 -4.48 7.20
N VAL A 185 2.72 -4.11 6.45
CA VAL A 185 2.58 -3.19 5.32
C VAL A 185 3.09 -3.84 4.03
N LEU A 186 2.26 -3.82 2.99
CA LEU A 186 2.69 -4.09 1.61
C LEU A 186 2.59 -2.80 0.81
N LEU A 187 3.75 -2.25 0.45
CA LEU A 187 3.87 -0.95 -0.20
C LEU A 187 4.23 -1.12 -1.67
N ILE A 188 3.50 -0.45 -2.55
CA ILE A 188 3.92 -0.24 -3.94
C ILE A 188 4.31 1.22 -4.09
N GLU A 189 5.48 1.47 -4.64
CA GLU A 189 5.99 2.82 -4.87
C GLU A 189 6.79 2.93 -6.17
N GLN A 190 6.64 4.07 -6.81
CA GLN A 190 7.50 4.48 -7.91
C GLN A 190 8.79 5.11 -7.38
N ASN A 191 8.72 5.78 -6.24
CA ASN A 191 9.89 6.33 -5.54
C ASN A 191 10.65 5.23 -4.82
N ALA A 192 11.39 4.40 -5.59
CA ALA A 192 12.11 3.26 -5.08
C ALA A 192 13.09 3.64 -3.95
N ASN A 193 13.74 4.82 -4.01
CA ASN A 193 14.67 5.26 -2.98
C ASN A 193 14.00 5.41 -1.61
N MET A 194 12.82 6.05 -1.57
CA MET A 194 12.09 6.22 -0.32
C MET A 194 11.50 4.90 0.17
N ALA A 195 10.94 4.09 -0.72
CA ALA A 195 10.38 2.79 -0.38
C ALA A 195 11.43 1.84 0.21
N LEU A 196 12.60 1.72 -0.42
CA LEU A 196 13.68 0.86 0.05
C LEU A 196 14.29 1.30 1.39
N LYS A 197 14.27 2.61 1.70
CA LYS A 197 14.75 3.11 3.00
C LYS A 197 13.89 2.69 4.20
N VAL A 198 12.62 2.43 3.98
CA VAL A 198 11.68 2.05 5.05
C VAL A 198 11.35 0.56 5.03
N ALA A 199 11.65 -0.15 3.94
CA ALA A 199 11.32 -1.55 3.77
C ALA A 199 12.29 -2.47 4.50
N ASP A 200 11.74 -3.46 5.21
CA ASP A 200 12.50 -4.60 5.73
C ASP A 200 12.94 -5.52 4.59
N TYR A 201 12.04 -5.73 3.62
CA TYR A 201 12.29 -6.55 2.44
C TYR A 201 11.66 -5.96 1.20
N ALA A 202 12.23 -6.20 0.04
CA ALA A 202 11.74 -5.67 -1.23
C ALA A 202 11.86 -6.67 -2.37
N TYR A 203 10.92 -6.57 -3.29
CA TYR A 203 10.89 -7.32 -4.55
C TYR A 203 10.88 -6.33 -5.71
N VAL A 204 11.64 -6.65 -6.76
CA VAL A 204 11.66 -5.89 -8.02
C VAL A 204 10.80 -6.61 -9.03
N LEU A 205 9.76 -5.94 -9.50
CA LEU A 205 8.82 -6.46 -10.49
C LEU A 205 9.08 -5.81 -11.85
N GLU A 206 9.36 -6.62 -12.86
CA GLU A 206 9.61 -6.19 -14.23
C GLU A 206 8.75 -7.00 -15.20
N THR A 207 7.95 -6.32 -15.98
CA THR A 207 7.11 -6.92 -17.04
C THR A 207 6.32 -8.17 -16.58
N GLY A 208 5.79 -8.12 -15.36
CA GLY A 208 4.96 -9.16 -14.75
C GLY A 208 5.72 -10.29 -14.05
N THR A 209 7.05 -10.20 -13.92
CA THR A 209 7.90 -11.19 -13.24
C THR A 209 8.75 -10.56 -12.15
N LEU A 210 9.07 -11.31 -11.08
CA LEU A 210 10.02 -10.87 -10.07
C LEU A 210 11.45 -11.17 -10.56
N THR A 211 12.29 -10.14 -10.62
CA THR A 211 13.67 -10.25 -11.15
C THR A 211 14.72 -10.21 -10.05
N LEU A 212 14.48 -9.47 -8.98
CA LEU A 212 15.38 -9.34 -7.83
C LEU A 212 14.57 -9.30 -6.54
N SER A 213 15.19 -9.72 -5.44
CA SER A 213 14.66 -9.53 -4.10
C SER A 213 15.80 -9.44 -3.08
N GLY A 214 15.53 -8.82 -1.94
CA GLY A 214 16.49 -8.66 -0.85
C GLY A 214 15.97 -7.67 0.18
N THR A 215 16.76 -7.43 1.22
CA THR A 215 16.46 -6.37 2.19
C THR A 215 16.48 -4.99 1.52
N GLY A 216 15.76 -4.02 2.06
CA GLY A 216 15.79 -2.65 1.56
C GLY A 216 17.22 -2.09 1.48
N ALA A 217 18.05 -2.37 2.48
CA ALA A 217 19.44 -1.95 2.53
C ALA A 217 20.32 -2.57 1.41
N GLU A 218 20.14 -3.87 1.14
CA GLU A 218 20.86 -4.56 0.06
C GLU A 218 20.47 -3.99 -1.30
N LEU A 219 19.18 -3.78 -1.55
CA LEU A 219 18.72 -3.28 -2.83
C LEU A 219 19.06 -1.79 -3.05
N LEU A 220 19.17 -0.99 -2.00
CA LEU A 220 19.69 0.39 -2.09
C LEU A 220 21.13 0.46 -2.60
N THR A 221 21.93 -0.58 -2.36
CA THR A 221 23.33 -0.66 -2.79
C THR A 221 23.52 -1.42 -4.09
N ASN A 222 22.52 -2.15 -4.55
CA ASN A 222 22.57 -2.96 -5.76
C ASN A 222 22.70 -2.09 -7.03
N GLU A 223 23.70 -2.37 -7.87
CA GLU A 223 24.03 -1.56 -9.05
C GLU A 223 22.92 -1.60 -10.12
N GLN A 224 22.22 -2.73 -10.28
CA GLN A 224 21.11 -2.85 -11.23
C GLN A 224 19.93 -1.99 -10.78
N VAL A 225 19.59 -2.05 -9.49
CA VAL A 225 18.52 -1.24 -8.89
C VAL A 225 18.87 0.26 -8.96
N LYS A 226 20.13 0.64 -8.67
CA LYS A 226 20.60 2.03 -8.82
C LYS A 226 20.45 2.53 -10.24
N ALA A 227 20.88 1.75 -11.21
CA ALA A 227 20.82 2.12 -12.62
C ALA A 227 19.41 2.29 -13.14
N ALA A 228 18.47 1.39 -12.72
CA ALA A 228 17.10 1.34 -13.23
C ALA A 228 16.15 2.29 -12.47
N TYR A 229 16.30 2.43 -11.15
CA TYR A 229 15.25 3.03 -10.30
C TYR A 229 15.71 4.17 -9.39
N LEU A 230 17.01 4.30 -9.07
CA LEU A 230 17.48 5.31 -8.11
C LEU A 230 18.06 6.58 -8.76
N GLY A 231 18.12 6.63 -10.10
CA GLY A 231 18.66 7.74 -10.87
C GLY A 231 20.20 7.83 -10.74
N LYS A 232 20.91 8.14 -11.82
CA LYS A 232 22.33 8.51 -11.76
C LYS A 232 22.43 9.80 -10.94
N LYS A 233 23.23 9.83 -9.87
CA LYS A 233 23.71 11.11 -9.33
C LYS A 233 24.17 11.95 -10.52
N ARG A 234 23.58 13.14 -10.72
CA ARG A 234 24.20 14.16 -11.57
C ARG A 234 25.61 14.35 -11.02
N VAL A 235 26.59 13.85 -11.72
CA VAL A 235 27.97 14.28 -11.51
C VAL A 235 27.96 15.72 -11.97
N ASP A 236 28.00 16.67 -11.02
CA ASP A 236 28.24 18.07 -11.32
C ASP A 236 29.57 18.11 -12.07
N ARG A 237 29.49 18.39 -13.38
CA ARG A 237 30.66 18.76 -14.16
C ARG A 237 31.00 20.20 -13.74
N THR A 238 31.98 20.30 -12.85
CA THR A 238 32.76 21.52 -12.64
C THR A 238 33.42 21.98 -13.94
#